data_a23a74c254c7b8e5ce2d3c20dda7cbcc
#
_entry.id   a23a74c254c7b8e5ce2d3c20dda7cbcc
#
_cell.length_a   1.000
_cell.length_b   1.000
_cell.length_c   1.000
_cell.angle_alpha   90.00
_cell.angle_beta   90.00
_cell.angle_gamma   90.00
#
_symmetry.space_group_name_H-M   'P 1'
#
loop_
_entity.id
_entity.type
_entity.pdbx_description
1 polymer ?
#
loop_
_entity_poly.entity_id
_entity_poly.type
_entity_poly.pdbx_seq_one_letter_code
_entity_poly.pdbx_strand_id
1 'polypeptide(L)'
;WKTTFNLFTKEDKQKAYEALQKVDLADKVYARADELSGGQQQRVAIARVLMQNPKIILADEPTASLDPQTSVRVMNDLKMLNEKYGMTVVANLHSIELAQQFGKRVIGIRAGQVVYDGKMEDTPKSVFTDIYNGGDGNEGAE
;
A
#
# COMPACT_ATOMS: atom_id res chain seq x y z
N TRP A 1 6.29 -31.62 14.64
CA TRP A 1 7.03 -30.67 13.78
C TRP A 1 7.30 -31.20 12.36
N LYS A 2 7.09 -32.51 12.07
CA LYS A 2 7.30 -33.10 10.73
C LYS A 2 6.09 -33.03 9.79
N THR A 3 4.92 -32.62 10.24
CA THR A 3 3.66 -32.65 9.49
C THR A 3 3.36 -31.38 8.69
N THR A 4 4.05 -30.27 8.95
CA THR A 4 3.75 -28.98 8.29
C THR A 4 4.44 -28.83 6.92
N PHE A 5 5.45 -29.64 6.61
CA PHE A 5 6.22 -29.50 5.37
C PHE A 5 5.56 -30.07 4.11
N ASN A 6 4.44 -30.80 4.24
CA ASN A 6 3.72 -31.39 3.12
C ASN A 6 2.45 -30.64 2.69
N LEU A 7 2.19 -29.45 3.25
CA LEU A 7 1.00 -28.65 2.94
C LEU A 7 1.10 -27.89 1.61
N PHE A 8 2.31 -27.69 1.08
CA PHE A 8 2.52 -26.96 -0.18
C PHE A 8 2.87 -27.90 -1.32
N THR A 9 2.12 -27.77 -2.41
CA THR A 9 2.34 -28.52 -3.64
C THR A 9 3.64 -28.08 -4.34
N LYS A 10 4.10 -28.83 -5.32
CA LYS A 10 5.22 -28.41 -6.18
C LYS A 10 4.89 -27.12 -6.92
N GLU A 11 3.64 -26.94 -7.31
CA GLU A 11 3.14 -25.75 -7.98
C GLU A 11 3.19 -24.52 -7.07
N ASP A 12 2.80 -24.65 -5.78
CA ASP A 12 2.88 -23.55 -4.82
C ASP A 12 4.32 -23.11 -4.60
N LYS A 13 5.25 -24.06 -4.50
CA LYS A 13 6.69 -23.77 -4.37
C LYS A 13 7.24 -23.06 -5.60
N GLN A 14 6.82 -23.44 -6.79
CA GLN A 14 7.22 -22.81 -8.03
C GLN A 14 6.69 -21.38 -8.12
N LYS A 15 5.41 -21.15 -7.79
CA LYS A 15 4.82 -19.79 -7.73
C LYS A 15 5.54 -18.89 -6.72
N ALA A 16 5.88 -19.43 -5.55
CA ALA A 16 6.64 -18.70 -4.52
C ALA A 16 8.03 -18.31 -5.04
N TYR A 17 8.73 -19.23 -5.70
CA TYR A 17 10.03 -18.95 -6.30
C TYR A 17 9.95 -17.86 -7.37
N GLU A 18 8.98 -17.93 -8.27
CA GLU A 18 8.74 -16.91 -9.31
C GLU A 18 8.40 -15.54 -8.71
N ALA A 19 7.64 -15.50 -7.61
CA ALA A 19 7.36 -14.27 -6.89
C ALA A 19 8.64 -13.67 -6.28
N LEU A 20 9.52 -14.51 -5.70
CA LEU A 20 10.81 -14.06 -5.18
C LEU A 20 11.76 -13.57 -6.29
N GLN A 21 11.76 -14.20 -7.46
CA GLN A 21 12.52 -13.71 -8.62
C GLN A 21 12.10 -12.30 -9.04
N LYS A 22 10.80 -12.00 -9.03
CA LYS A 22 10.25 -10.67 -9.41
C LYS A 22 10.71 -9.54 -8.50
N VAL A 23 11.20 -9.88 -7.29
CA VAL A 23 11.70 -8.91 -6.28
C VAL A 23 13.20 -9.09 -5.99
N ASP A 24 13.93 -9.79 -6.87
CA ASP A 24 15.38 -10.03 -6.77
C ASP A 24 15.81 -10.71 -5.45
N LEU A 25 15.04 -11.74 -5.02
CA LEU A 25 15.32 -12.53 -3.81
C LEU A 25 15.33 -14.05 -4.08
N ALA A 26 15.51 -14.48 -5.32
CA ALA A 26 15.56 -15.89 -5.67
C ALA A 26 16.67 -16.66 -4.93
N ASP A 27 17.80 -16.01 -4.68
CA ASP A 27 18.95 -16.54 -3.92
C ASP A 27 18.64 -16.74 -2.43
N LYS A 28 17.56 -16.14 -1.92
CA LYS A 28 17.14 -16.19 -0.52
C LYS A 28 15.97 -17.14 -0.26
N VAL A 29 15.60 -17.99 -1.21
CA VAL A 29 14.41 -18.87 -1.09
C VAL A 29 14.44 -19.79 0.13
N TYR A 30 15.61 -20.13 0.64
CA TYR A 30 15.79 -20.97 1.86
C TYR A 30 16.21 -20.16 3.09
N ALA A 31 16.40 -18.85 2.96
CA ALA A 31 16.74 -18.01 4.10
C ALA A 31 15.55 -17.86 5.05
N ARG A 32 15.84 -17.77 6.36
CA ARG A 32 14.82 -17.49 7.37
C ARG A 32 14.47 -16.01 7.35
N ALA A 33 13.25 -15.67 7.73
CA ALA A 33 12.79 -14.28 7.75
C ALA A 33 13.61 -13.38 8.70
N ASP A 34 14.12 -13.94 9.80
CA ASP A 34 14.95 -13.24 10.79
C ASP A 34 16.41 -13.01 10.32
N GLU A 35 16.84 -13.69 9.26
CA GLU A 35 18.15 -13.51 8.62
C GLU A 35 18.15 -12.43 7.53
N LEU A 36 16.98 -11.93 7.18
CA LEU A 36 16.79 -10.94 6.11
C LEU A 36 16.94 -9.51 6.64
N SER A 37 17.61 -8.65 5.87
CA SER A 37 17.60 -7.21 6.15
C SER A 37 16.19 -6.63 6.04
N GLY A 38 15.92 -5.47 6.67
CA GLY A 38 14.63 -4.80 6.61
C GLY A 38 14.12 -4.57 5.17
N GLY A 39 15.01 -4.16 4.25
CA GLY A 39 14.67 -4.02 2.84
C GLY A 39 14.37 -5.34 2.14
N GLN A 40 15.02 -6.44 2.55
CA GLN A 40 14.71 -7.78 2.02
C GLN A 40 13.37 -8.28 2.58
N GLN A 41 13.08 -8.05 3.86
CA GLN A 41 11.78 -8.39 4.46
C GLN A 41 10.63 -7.66 3.76
N GLN A 42 10.81 -6.37 3.44
CA GLN A 42 9.86 -5.58 2.66
C GLN A 42 9.63 -6.19 1.27
N ARG A 43 10.69 -6.57 0.55
CA ARG A 43 10.57 -7.26 -0.74
C ARG A 43 9.88 -8.62 -0.64
N VAL A 44 10.07 -9.37 0.44
CA VAL A 44 9.30 -10.60 0.71
C VAL A 44 7.81 -10.30 0.89
N ALA A 45 7.45 -9.20 1.58
CA ALA A 45 6.06 -8.79 1.69
C ALA A 45 5.43 -8.52 0.31
N ILE A 46 6.15 -7.83 -0.58
CA ILE A 46 5.72 -7.62 -1.97
C ILE A 46 5.57 -8.96 -2.71
N ALA A 47 6.55 -9.87 -2.60
CA ALA A 47 6.47 -11.19 -3.22
C ALA A 47 5.23 -11.98 -2.77
N ARG A 48 4.83 -11.86 -1.50
CA ARG A 48 3.58 -12.47 -0.99
C ARG A 48 2.34 -11.91 -1.68
N VAL A 49 2.28 -10.59 -1.89
CA VAL A 49 1.20 -9.95 -2.64
C VAL A 49 1.17 -10.45 -4.09
N LEU A 50 2.33 -10.49 -4.75
CA LEU A 50 2.46 -10.98 -6.12
C LEU A 50 2.04 -12.44 -6.27
N MET A 51 2.35 -13.28 -5.27
CA MET A 51 1.92 -14.68 -5.25
C MET A 51 0.41 -14.84 -5.15
N GLN A 52 -0.27 -13.98 -4.39
CA GLN A 52 -1.73 -13.95 -4.29
C GLN A 52 -2.40 -13.42 -5.55
N ASN A 53 -1.67 -12.61 -6.33
CA ASN A 53 -2.11 -11.97 -7.56
C ASN A 53 -3.51 -11.29 -7.44
N PRO A 54 -3.71 -10.40 -6.45
CA PRO A 54 -4.99 -9.74 -6.24
C PRO A 54 -5.26 -8.72 -7.35
N LYS A 55 -6.54 -8.52 -7.68
CA LYS A 55 -6.94 -7.41 -8.57
C LYS A 55 -6.92 -6.06 -7.84
N ILE A 56 -7.21 -6.07 -6.54
CA ILE A 56 -7.34 -4.88 -5.70
C ILE A 56 -6.53 -5.09 -4.42
N ILE A 57 -5.77 -4.09 -4.02
CA ILE A 57 -5.05 -4.00 -2.75
C ILE A 57 -5.73 -2.90 -1.94
N LEU A 58 -6.14 -3.23 -0.73
CA LEU A 58 -6.62 -2.28 0.26
C LEU A 58 -5.50 -2.03 1.27
N ALA A 59 -5.01 -0.80 1.32
CA ALA A 59 -3.95 -0.38 2.22
C ALA A 59 -4.52 0.62 3.23
N ASP A 60 -4.80 0.15 4.44
CA ASP A 60 -5.32 0.98 5.51
C ASP A 60 -4.15 1.58 6.30
N GLU A 61 -4.02 2.89 6.25
CA GLU A 61 -2.95 3.67 6.88
C GLU A 61 -1.53 3.08 6.67
N PRO A 62 -1.11 2.77 5.43
CA PRO A 62 0.11 2.00 5.16
C PRO A 62 1.39 2.70 5.61
N THR A 63 1.31 3.98 5.97
CA THR A 63 2.44 4.81 6.41
C THR A 63 2.33 5.28 7.87
N ALA A 64 1.34 4.79 8.63
CA ALA A 64 1.15 5.17 10.01
C ALA A 64 2.37 4.80 10.86
N SER A 65 2.79 5.72 11.71
CA SER A 65 3.93 5.55 12.64
C SER A 65 5.29 5.25 11.97
N LEU A 66 5.42 5.49 10.66
CA LEU A 66 6.68 5.36 9.95
C LEU A 66 7.38 6.73 9.81
N ASP A 67 8.72 6.69 9.76
CA ASP A 67 9.49 7.87 9.39
C ASP A 67 9.24 8.29 7.92
N PRO A 68 9.51 9.54 7.54
CA PRO A 68 9.21 10.03 6.19
C PRO A 68 9.86 9.23 5.06
N GLN A 69 11.10 8.74 5.26
CA GLN A 69 11.81 7.98 4.23
C GLN A 69 11.18 6.60 4.02
N THR A 70 10.82 5.93 5.11
CA THR A 70 10.15 4.64 5.09
C THR A 70 8.73 4.77 4.50
N SER A 71 8.01 5.85 4.84
CA SER A 71 6.69 6.15 4.25
C SER A 71 6.76 6.26 2.72
N VAL A 72 7.73 7.01 2.20
CA VAL A 72 7.94 7.15 0.75
C VAL A 72 8.29 5.79 0.10
N ARG A 73 9.08 4.93 0.77
CA ARG A 73 9.39 3.58 0.25
C ARG A 73 8.13 2.73 0.12
N VAL A 74 7.31 2.68 1.18
CA VAL A 74 6.04 1.92 1.17
C VAL A 74 5.13 2.40 0.04
N MET A 75 5.00 3.72 -0.13
CA MET A 75 4.19 4.29 -1.21
C MET A 75 4.75 3.97 -2.61
N ASN A 76 6.08 3.96 -2.78
CA ASN A 76 6.71 3.54 -4.03
C ASN A 76 6.45 2.05 -4.33
N ASP A 77 6.42 1.18 -3.32
CA ASP A 77 6.08 -0.23 -3.50
C ASP A 77 4.64 -0.41 -3.96
N LEU A 78 3.70 0.31 -3.34
CA LEU A 78 2.29 0.32 -3.77
C LEU A 78 2.14 0.85 -5.20
N LYS A 79 2.85 1.93 -5.54
CA LYS A 79 2.91 2.48 -6.90
C LYS A 79 3.43 1.45 -7.89
N MET A 80 4.51 0.76 -7.56
CA MET A 80 5.09 -0.29 -8.39
C MET A 80 4.11 -1.44 -8.63
N LEU A 81 3.37 -1.88 -7.60
CA LEU A 81 2.32 -2.90 -7.73
C LEU A 81 1.20 -2.44 -8.68
N ASN A 82 0.83 -1.15 -8.63
CA ASN A 82 -0.15 -0.59 -9.55
C ASN A 82 0.40 -0.48 -10.99
N GLU A 83 1.57 0.13 -11.20
CA GLU A 83 2.07 0.49 -12.53
C GLU A 83 2.68 -0.69 -13.28
N LYS A 84 3.45 -1.53 -12.58
CA LYS A 84 4.15 -2.66 -13.21
C LYS A 84 3.28 -3.91 -13.29
N TYR A 85 2.40 -4.13 -12.30
CA TYR A 85 1.62 -5.36 -12.18
C TYR A 85 0.12 -5.15 -12.42
N GLY A 86 -0.33 -3.93 -12.70
CA GLY A 86 -1.72 -3.61 -13.06
C GLY A 86 -2.73 -3.78 -11.92
N MET A 87 -2.28 -3.84 -10.67
CA MET A 87 -3.16 -3.98 -9.52
C MET A 87 -3.81 -2.64 -9.18
N THR A 88 -5.09 -2.63 -8.86
CA THR A 88 -5.74 -1.44 -8.31
C THR A 88 -5.35 -1.28 -6.84
N VAL A 89 -4.83 -0.12 -6.46
CA VAL A 89 -4.49 0.19 -5.07
C VAL A 89 -5.47 1.24 -4.54
N VAL A 90 -6.11 0.93 -3.42
CA VAL A 90 -6.92 1.87 -2.64
C VAL A 90 -6.21 2.05 -1.31
N ALA A 91 -5.74 3.26 -1.04
CA ALA A 91 -5.02 3.58 0.20
C ALA A 91 -5.77 4.65 1.00
N ASN A 92 -5.97 4.39 2.28
CA ASN A 92 -6.39 5.41 3.24
C ASN A 92 -5.14 6.13 3.77
N LEU A 93 -5.06 7.43 3.61
CA LEU A 93 -3.89 8.23 3.97
C LEU A 93 -4.31 9.46 4.78
N HIS A 94 -3.52 9.78 5.81
CA HIS A 94 -3.66 11.04 6.57
C HIS A 94 -2.74 12.15 6.04
N SER A 95 -1.66 11.82 5.31
CA SER A 95 -0.76 12.82 4.73
C SER A 95 -1.28 13.28 3.37
N ILE A 96 -1.62 14.56 3.28
CA ILE A 96 -2.00 15.22 2.03
C ILE A 96 -0.84 15.18 1.02
N GLU A 97 0.41 15.36 1.50
CA GLU A 97 1.60 15.36 0.66
C GLU A 97 1.78 14.00 -0.05
N LEU A 98 1.64 12.90 0.71
CA LEU A 98 1.72 11.56 0.13
C LEU A 98 0.55 11.29 -0.82
N ALA A 99 -0.66 11.74 -0.48
CA ALA A 99 -1.81 11.62 -1.37
C ALA A 99 -1.59 12.37 -2.68
N GLN A 100 -1.06 13.59 -2.64
CA GLN A 100 -0.74 14.39 -3.82
C GLN A 100 0.40 13.80 -4.66
N GLN A 101 1.41 13.23 -4.00
CA GLN A 101 2.57 12.66 -4.68
C GLN A 101 2.28 11.34 -5.37
N PHE A 102 1.42 10.50 -4.80
CA PHE A 102 1.20 9.13 -5.24
C PHE A 102 -0.19 8.85 -5.79
N GLY A 103 -1.20 9.63 -5.39
CA GLY A 103 -2.59 9.41 -5.79
C GLY A 103 -2.84 9.79 -7.25
N LYS A 104 -3.66 9.01 -7.93
CA LYS A 104 -4.19 9.32 -9.28
C LYS A 104 -5.64 9.81 -9.20
N ARG A 105 -6.39 9.33 -8.19
CA ARG A 105 -7.78 9.71 -7.88
C ARG A 105 -7.89 9.96 -6.39
N VAL A 106 -8.64 10.96 -6.01
CA VAL A 106 -8.91 11.31 -4.63
C VAL A 106 -10.39 11.10 -4.34
N ILE A 107 -10.65 10.41 -3.22
CA ILE A 107 -11.98 10.31 -2.65
C ILE A 107 -11.90 10.93 -1.26
N GLY A 108 -12.51 12.09 -1.08
CA GLY A 108 -12.60 12.78 0.21
C GLY A 108 -13.79 12.26 1.00
N ILE A 109 -13.53 11.80 2.23
CA ILE A 109 -14.58 11.31 3.14
C ILE A 109 -14.58 12.20 4.38
N ARG A 110 -15.77 12.70 4.75
CA ARG A 110 -15.99 13.48 5.96
C ARG A 110 -17.28 13.06 6.62
N ALA A 111 -17.28 12.82 7.93
CA ALA A 111 -18.42 12.36 8.70
C ALA A 111 -19.16 11.16 8.07
N GLY A 112 -18.40 10.21 7.51
CA GLY A 112 -18.94 9.00 6.88
C GLY A 112 -19.54 9.21 5.48
N GLN A 113 -19.44 10.41 4.91
CA GLN A 113 -19.97 10.73 3.59
C GLN A 113 -18.85 11.07 2.61
N VAL A 114 -19.02 10.68 1.34
CA VAL A 114 -18.14 11.12 0.26
C VAL A 114 -18.45 12.57 -0.06
N VAL A 115 -17.49 13.47 0.20
CA VAL A 115 -17.63 14.92 -0.04
C VAL A 115 -16.88 15.36 -1.27
N TYR A 116 -15.98 14.53 -1.79
CA TYR A 116 -15.23 14.78 -3.02
C TYR A 116 -14.86 13.48 -3.72
N ASP A 117 -14.88 13.47 -5.04
CA ASP A 117 -14.40 12.39 -5.89
C ASP A 117 -13.88 12.97 -7.20
N GLY A 118 -12.58 12.88 -7.46
CA GLY A 118 -11.96 13.47 -8.64
C GLY A 118 -10.55 12.95 -8.90
N LYS A 119 -10.01 13.31 -10.07
CA LYS A 119 -8.61 13.04 -10.38
C LYS A 119 -7.70 13.94 -9.56
N MET A 120 -6.54 13.43 -9.15
CA MET A 120 -5.58 14.21 -8.37
C MET A 120 -5.10 15.46 -9.13
N GLU A 121 -4.85 15.35 -10.41
CA GLU A 121 -4.38 16.46 -11.28
C GLU A 121 -5.38 17.63 -11.35
N ASP A 122 -6.68 17.35 -11.19
CA ASP A 122 -7.77 18.33 -11.24
C ASP A 122 -8.22 18.80 -9.84
N THR A 123 -7.60 18.29 -8.76
CA THR A 123 -8.02 18.53 -7.38
C THR A 123 -7.39 19.82 -6.82
N PRO A 124 -8.19 20.88 -6.57
CA PRO A 124 -7.68 22.12 -5.96
C PRO A 124 -7.20 21.87 -4.52
N LYS A 125 -6.22 22.66 -4.06
CA LYS A 125 -5.73 22.56 -2.67
C LYS A 125 -6.80 22.80 -1.62
N SER A 126 -7.78 23.66 -1.91
CA SER A 126 -8.93 23.95 -1.04
C SER A 126 -9.73 22.71 -0.68
N VAL A 127 -9.85 21.75 -1.61
CA VAL A 127 -10.57 20.48 -1.35
C VAL A 127 -9.97 19.74 -0.16
N PHE A 128 -8.64 19.70 -0.05
CA PHE A 128 -7.98 19.03 1.10
C PHE A 128 -8.27 19.77 2.41
N THR A 129 -8.26 21.12 2.38
CA THR A 129 -8.64 21.93 3.53
C THR A 129 -10.08 21.67 3.94
N ASP A 130 -11.00 21.60 2.99
CA ASP A 130 -12.44 21.37 3.25
C ASP A 130 -12.70 19.96 3.81
N ILE A 131 -11.94 18.94 3.36
CA ILE A 131 -12.05 17.58 3.90
C ILE A 131 -11.65 17.55 5.38
N TYR A 132 -10.56 18.26 5.76
CA TYR A 132 -10.01 18.22 7.12
C TYR A 132 -10.63 19.26 8.07
N ASN A 133 -10.86 20.49 7.59
CA ASN A 133 -11.28 21.63 8.46
C ASN A 133 -12.79 21.88 8.45
N GLY A 134 -13.57 21.18 7.67
CA GLY A 134 -15.01 21.39 7.55
C GLY A 134 -15.83 20.99 8.79
N GLY A 135 -15.20 20.74 9.93
CA GLY A 135 -15.83 20.48 11.22
C GLY A 135 -15.87 21.69 12.17
N ASP A 136 -15.04 22.73 11.93
CA ASP A 136 -14.84 23.82 12.89
C ASP A 136 -15.62 25.11 12.54
N GLY A 137 -16.54 25.05 11.61
CA GLY A 137 -17.24 26.23 11.10
C GLY A 137 -18.75 26.25 11.34
N ASN A 138 -19.25 25.91 12.54
CA ASN A 138 -20.54 26.40 13.02
C ASN A 138 -20.94 25.93 14.44
N GLU A 139 -20.15 26.30 15.46
CA GLU A 139 -20.67 26.40 16.82
C GLU A 139 -20.32 27.79 17.35
N GLY A 140 -21.19 28.76 17.10
CA GLY A 140 -21.03 30.09 17.67
C GLY A 140 -21.81 31.18 16.97
N ALA A 141 -23.13 31.01 16.84
CA ALA A 141 -24.05 32.11 16.60
C ALA A 141 -25.41 31.76 17.18
N GLU A 142 -25.56 31.93 18.48
CA GLU A 142 -26.78 32.37 19.17
C GLU A 142 -26.40 33.26 20.34
#